data_01fbcbb0d0e81523c610bcabb5ac2571
#
_entry.id   01fbcbb0d0e81523c610bcabb5ac2571
#
_cell.length_a   1.000
_cell.length_b   1.000
_cell.length_c   1.000
_cell.angle_alpha   90.00
_cell.angle_beta   90.00
_cell.angle_gamma   90.00
#
_symmetry.space_group_name_H-M   'P 1'
#
loop_
_entity.id
_entity.type
_entity.pdbx_description
1 polymer ?
#
loop_
_entity_poly.entity_id
_entity_poly.type
_entity_poly.pdbx_seq_one_letter_code
_entity_poly.pdbx_strand_id
1 'polypeptide(L)'
;MRTSFGGAAVLALVVGCATAAGAQGWLTDARRIGLGGLGLDQGSLRRYNAAYRAVPGRAGQHGRPKLTIPIPLGLIQFFHDHPISNIKNDPAFNHDSAGFNPVKLLNTFLNPPLFLEVKQAPTPTNDVVFGIGKDSLRVDLGQTARLVPQDQFGIGGSSRPLDPGLSIKGVRVGVMGWVHDEVGFQLGDKLLGFLRDSVPADTNTRYNVLGDAVLEAGFAPTVAYARRIAGDNTTGLYVGGALHYYVGLAYARVSGDGGFTTGDSIFGGPTPVKPDARALTQYSKFGNSFGHGVGADLGIAVVTGPIELGVGVNDVGATITWPDTRVDSALYRDSSFSKPVANHIETKTKLPVSYLVNLAYTVGKTTLGADVLNSGRGTTVHIGGEQRVGVIVLRGGVARDQRKRIEFGWGGGLRFGGLGLDVGFWTHTNSLSNQRGITMATSLAIY
;
A
#
# COMPACT_ATOMS: atom_id res chain seq x y z
N MET A 1 21.08 12.30 -23.18
CA MET A 1 19.88 12.65 -22.41
C MET A 1 18.77 11.57 -22.54
N ARG A 2 19.10 10.28 -22.37
CA ARG A 2 18.15 9.16 -22.49
C ARG A 2 18.01 8.34 -21.20
N THR A 3 18.62 8.73 -20.10
CA THR A 3 18.81 7.91 -18.90
C THR A 3 17.85 8.18 -17.74
N SER A 4 16.97 9.20 -17.82
CA SER A 4 16.09 9.55 -16.69
C SER A 4 14.72 8.85 -16.66
N PHE A 5 14.26 8.31 -17.79
CA PHE A 5 12.92 7.70 -17.89
C PHE A 5 12.84 6.32 -17.21
N GLY A 6 13.87 5.47 -17.36
CA GLY A 6 13.87 4.14 -16.76
C GLY A 6 13.95 4.18 -15.22
N GLY A 7 14.76 5.06 -14.67
CA GLY A 7 14.93 5.17 -13.22
C GLY A 7 13.70 5.71 -12.50
N ALA A 8 13.02 6.72 -13.06
CA ALA A 8 11.82 7.28 -12.47
C ALA A 8 10.61 6.32 -12.56
N ALA A 9 10.47 5.59 -13.65
CA ALA A 9 9.42 4.58 -13.81
C ALA A 9 9.66 3.36 -12.89
N VAL A 10 10.91 2.92 -12.75
CA VAL A 10 11.28 1.83 -11.83
C VAL A 10 11.12 2.31 -10.38
N LEU A 11 11.54 3.52 -10.04
CA LEU A 11 11.33 4.09 -8.71
C LEU A 11 9.84 4.27 -8.41
N ALA A 12 9.04 4.75 -9.37
CA ALA A 12 7.59 4.87 -9.23
C ALA A 12 6.92 3.48 -9.12
N LEU A 13 7.41 2.46 -9.86
CA LEU A 13 6.91 1.09 -9.74
C LEU A 13 7.34 0.46 -8.41
N VAL A 14 8.59 0.67 -7.98
CA VAL A 14 9.12 0.19 -6.69
C VAL A 14 8.41 0.87 -5.53
N VAL A 15 8.27 2.18 -5.59
CA VAL A 15 7.53 2.96 -4.59
C VAL A 15 6.05 2.62 -4.69
N GLY A 16 5.45 2.49 -5.87
CA GLY A 16 4.05 2.13 -6.06
C GLY A 16 3.72 0.72 -5.60
N CYS A 17 4.57 -0.29 -5.85
CA CYS A 17 4.36 -1.64 -5.31
C CYS A 17 4.64 -1.72 -3.80
N ALA A 18 5.65 -0.99 -3.31
CA ALA A 18 5.89 -0.86 -1.87
C ALA A 18 4.75 -0.12 -1.18
N THR A 19 4.08 0.80 -1.88
CA THR A 19 2.99 1.61 -1.37
C THR A 19 1.61 0.97 -1.63
N ALA A 20 1.40 0.19 -2.67
CA ALA A 20 0.20 -0.66 -2.80
C ALA A 20 0.09 -1.66 -1.63
N ALA A 21 1.23 -2.12 -1.15
CA ALA A 21 1.35 -2.76 0.15
C ALA A 21 1.27 -1.73 1.29
N GLY A 22 1.68 -0.51 1.09
CA GLY A 22 1.79 0.61 2.02
C GLY A 22 0.53 1.44 2.17
N ALA A 23 -0.45 1.32 1.27
CA ALA A 23 -1.79 1.90 1.45
C ALA A 23 -2.49 1.35 2.70
N GLN A 24 -2.03 0.19 3.12
CA GLN A 24 -2.27 -0.33 4.45
C GLN A 24 -1.05 -0.06 5.34
N GLY A 25 -0.59 1.16 5.55
CA GLY A 25 0.64 1.60 6.25
C GLY A 25 1.13 0.83 7.49
N TRP A 26 0.63 -0.38 7.66
CA TRP A 26 0.96 -1.37 8.67
C TRP A 26 1.84 -2.52 8.16
N LEU A 27 2.10 -2.65 6.85
CA LEU A 27 2.89 -3.75 6.30
C LEU A 27 4.35 -3.75 6.76
N THR A 28 4.82 -2.62 7.26
CA THR A 28 6.13 -2.51 7.91
C THR A 28 6.08 -2.74 9.42
N ASP A 29 4.89 -2.94 10.00
CA ASP A 29 4.68 -3.17 11.42
C ASP A 29 4.35 -4.64 11.66
N ALA A 30 5.36 -5.43 12.07
CA ALA A 30 5.22 -6.85 12.33
C ALA A 30 4.14 -7.18 13.37
N ARG A 31 3.89 -6.29 14.34
CA ARG A 31 2.81 -6.44 15.32
C ARG A 31 1.44 -6.41 14.66
N ARG A 32 1.19 -5.43 13.79
CA ARG A 32 -0.09 -5.33 13.07
C ARG A 32 -0.26 -6.46 12.06
N ILE A 33 0.81 -6.86 11.38
CA ILE A 33 0.81 -8.04 10.50
C ILE A 33 0.35 -9.27 11.29
N GLY A 34 0.94 -9.52 12.45
CA GLY A 34 0.54 -10.63 13.32
C GLY A 34 -0.91 -10.54 13.82
N LEU A 35 -1.52 -9.38 13.79
CA LEU A 35 -2.92 -9.11 14.12
C LEU A 35 -3.85 -9.08 12.91
N GLY A 36 -3.38 -9.49 11.74
CA GLY A 36 -4.18 -9.42 10.50
C GLY A 36 -4.51 -7.98 10.07
N GLY A 37 -3.66 -7.00 10.40
CA GLY A 37 -3.89 -5.59 10.08
C GLY A 37 -4.57 -4.77 11.17
N LEU A 38 -5.13 -5.40 12.19
CA LEU A 38 -5.81 -4.73 13.30
C LEU A 38 -4.88 -3.78 14.07
N GLY A 39 -5.33 -2.56 14.31
CA GLY A 39 -4.67 -1.59 15.19
C GLY A 39 -5.18 -1.70 16.62
N LEU A 40 -4.46 -2.39 17.52
CA LEU A 40 -4.82 -2.51 18.93
C LEU A 40 -4.20 -1.44 19.81
N ASP A 41 -3.07 -0.87 19.41
CA ASP A 41 -2.40 0.14 20.22
C ASP A 41 -2.84 1.54 19.82
N GLN A 42 -2.90 2.41 20.81
CA GLN A 42 -3.24 3.81 20.60
C GLN A 42 -2.31 4.50 19.59
N GLY A 43 -1.10 4.01 19.43
CA GLY A 43 -0.13 4.53 18.50
C GLY A 43 -0.55 4.33 17.05
N SER A 44 -1.06 3.16 16.72
CA SER A 44 -1.64 2.86 15.41
C SER A 44 -2.92 3.66 15.18
N LEU A 45 -3.79 3.73 16.22
CA LEU A 45 -5.07 4.40 16.15
C LEU A 45 -4.94 5.93 16.01
N ARG A 46 -3.95 6.55 16.65
CA ARG A 46 -3.69 8.01 16.55
C ARG A 46 -3.48 8.52 15.12
N ARG A 47 -3.07 7.65 14.22
CA ARG A 47 -2.86 8.00 12.80
C ARG A 47 -4.18 8.19 12.07
N TYR A 48 -5.24 7.55 12.55
CA TYR A 48 -6.56 7.54 11.92
C TYR A 48 -7.66 8.16 12.79
N ASN A 49 -7.36 8.49 14.05
CA ASN A 49 -8.30 9.12 14.96
C ASN A 49 -7.57 10.10 15.90
N ALA A 50 -7.77 11.38 15.68
CA ALA A 50 -7.10 12.44 16.42
C ALA A 50 -7.38 12.43 17.93
N ALA A 51 -8.54 11.91 18.39
CA ALA A 51 -8.90 11.83 19.79
C ALA A 51 -7.97 10.93 20.61
N TYR A 52 -7.38 9.90 19.98
CA TYR A 52 -6.43 9.00 20.65
C TYR A 52 -5.14 9.67 21.12
N ARG A 53 -4.90 10.92 20.74
CA ARG A 53 -3.80 11.73 21.27
C ARG A 53 -4.02 12.12 22.73
N ALA A 54 -5.28 12.18 23.20
CA ALA A 54 -5.65 12.49 24.56
C ALA A 54 -6.04 11.27 25.41
N VAL A 55 -6.33 10.13 24.78
CA VAL A 55 -6.68 8.90 25.49
C VAL A 55 -5.44 8.40 26.25
N PRO A 56 -5.52 8.18 27.59
CA PRO A 56 -4.39 7.70 28.37
C PRO A 56 -4.04 6.27 28.00
N GLY A 57 -2.75 5.92 28.14
CA GLY A 57 -2.30 4.52 28.00
C GLY A 57 -2.95 3.65 29.07
N ARG A 58 -3.39 2.45 28.67
CA ARG A 58 -3.99 1.48 29.62
C ARG A 58 -2.93 0.80 30.46
N ALA A 59 -3.23 0.63 31.74
CA ALA A 59 -2.43 -0.18 32.64
C ALA A 59 -2.38 -1.63 32.11
N GLY A 60 -1.19 -2.24 32.09
CA GLY A 60 -0.99 -3.61 31.59
C GLY A 60 -0.68 -3.74 30.10
N GLN A 61 -1.03 -2.78 29.29
CA GLN A 61 -0.47 -2.66 27.94
C GLN A 61 0.96 -2.10 28.08
N HIS A 62 1.94 -2.79 27.51
CA HIS A 62 3.19 -2.10 27.22
C HIS A 62 2.83 -0.91 26.36
N GLY A 63 3.21 0.25 26.84
CA GLY A 63 2.96 1.49 26.15
C GLY A 63 3.29 1.41 24.68
N ARG A 64 2.84 2.38 23.93
CA ARG A 64 3.22 2.56 22.54
C ARG A 64 4.74 2.52 22.44
N PRO A 65 5.32 1.74 21.52
CA PRO A 65 6.72 1.89 21.23
C PRO A 65 6.98 3.34 20.78
N LYS A 66 7.99 3.96 21.35
CA LYS A 66 8.45 5.28 20.93
C LYS A 66 8.94 5.27 19.50
N LEU A 67 9.52 4.14 19.10
CA LEU A 67 10.04 3.90 17.77
C LEU A 67 9.85 2.43 17.39
N THR A 68 9.35 2.19 16.20
CA THR A 68 9.32 0.86 15.59
C THR A 68 10.17 0.91 14.34
N ILE A 69 11.20 0.06 14.30
CA ILE A 69 12.14 -0.05 13.18
C ILE A 69 11.84 -1.37 12.47
N PRO A 70 11.32 -1.35 11.23
CA PRO A 70 11.22 -2.56 10.43
C PRO A 70 12.61 -3.15 10.19
N ILE A 71 12.74 -4.47 10.27
CA ILE A 71 13.98 -5.18 9.94
C ILE A 71 13.76 -5.85 8.58
N PRO A 72 14.18 -5.23 7.48
CA PRO A 72 13.99 -5.79 6.14
C PRO A 72 15.05 -6.86 5.87
N LEU A 73 14.76 -8.11 6.23
CA LEU A 73 15.70 -9.22 6.12
C LEU A 73 16.24 -9.42 4.70
N GLY A 74 15.38 -9.22 3.70
CA GLY A 74 15.78 -9.26 2.29
C GLY A 74 16.79 -8.18 1.90
N LEU A 75 16.68 -6.97 2.49
CA LEU A 75 17.67 -5.90 2.28
C LEU A 75 18.99 -6.20 2.97
N ILE A 76 18.95 -6.82 4.15
CA ILE A 76 20.19 -7.24 4.85
C ILE A 76 20.94 -8.25 3.99
N GLN A 77 20.26 -9.28 3.49
CA GLN A 77 20.87 -10.24 2.57
C GLN A 77 21.35 -9.59 1.29
N PHE A 78 20.57 -8.68 0.71
CA PHE A 78 20.94 -7.99 -0.51
C PHE A 78 22.21 -7.16 -0.34
N PHE A 79 22.36 -6.38 0.75
CA PHE A 79 23.56 -5.60 1.00
C PHE A 79 24.75 -6.42 1.48
N HIS A 80 24.52 -7.64 1.98
CA HIS A 80 25.58 -8.61 2.19
C HIS A 80 26.15 -9.09 0.85
N ASP A 81 25.28 -9.40 -0.12
CA ASP A 81 25.67 -9.88 -1.44
C ASP A 81 26.16 -8.74 -2.37
N HIS A 82 25.68 -7.53 -2.14
CA HIS A 82 25.96 -6.31 -2.90
C HIS A 82 26.41 -5.16 -1.96
N PRO A 83 27.66 -5.15 -1.52
CA PRO A 83 28.15 -4.17 -0.54
C PRO A 83 27.96 -2.72 -0.99
N ILE A 84 27.47 -1.86 -0.10
CA ILE A 84 27.20 -0.44 -0.36
C ILE A 84 28.47 0.29 -0.86
N SER A 85 29.63 -0.13 -0.39
CA SER A 85 30.92 0.44 -0.84
C SER A 85 31.18 0.27 -2.33
N ASN A 86 30.59 -0.72 -2.97
CA ASN A 86 30.78 -1.03 -4.38
C ASN A 86 29.52 -0.80 -5.24
N ILE A 87 28.48 -0.18 -4.71
CA ILE A 87 27.15 -0.07 -5.33
C ILE A 87 27.18 0.59 -6.72
N LYS A 88 28.12 1.52 -6.94
CA LYS A 88 28.24 2.22 -8.24
C LYS A 88 28.73 1.32 -9.37
N ASN A 89 29.50 0.28 -9.04
CA ASN A 89 30.08 -0.65 -9.99
C ASN A 89 29.36 -2.00 -10.00
N ASP A 90 28.37 -2.16 -9.14
CA ASP A 90 27.65 -3.41 -9.01
C ASP A 90 26.70 -3.63 -10.21
N PRO A 91 26.84 -4.76 -10.93
CA PRO A 91 25.99 -5.08 -12.07
C PRO A 91 24.49 -5.09 -11.76
N ALA A 92 24.10 -5.36 -10.51
CA ALA A 92 22.69 -5.37 -10.09
C ALA A 92 22.04 -3.99 -10.18
N PHE A 93 22.83 -2.90 -10.10
CA PHE A 93 22.35 -1.51 -10.18
C PHE A 93 22.67 -0.83 -11.51
N ASN A 94 23.48 -1.46 -12.34
CA ASN A 94 23.84 -0.89 -13.64
C ASN A 94 22.85 -1.37 -14.71
N HIS A 95 21.97 -0.48 -15.17
CA HIS A 95 20.96 -0.74 -16.19
C HIS A 95 21.53 -1.38 -17.48
N ASP A 96 22.75 -1.03 -17.86
CA ASP A 96 23.37 -1.53 -19.09
C ASP A 96 24.07 -2.89 -18.90
N SER A 97 24.16 -3.38 -17.67
CA SER A 97 24.80 -4.66 -17.39
C SER A 97 23.88 -5.84 -17.66
N ALA A 98 24.52 -7.00 -17.99
CA ALA A 98 23.80 -8.26 -18.10
C ALA A 98 23.23 -8.76 -16.76
N GLY A 99 23.77 -8.28 -15.64
CA GLY A 99 23.31 -8.62 -14.28
C GLY A 99 22.15 -7.78 -13.78
N PHE A 100 21.75 -6.72 -14.49
CA PHE A 100 20.62 -5.88 -14.08
C PHE A 100 19.30 -6.63 -14.24
N ASN A 101 18.59 -6.77 -13.12
CA ASN A 101 17.29 -7.41 -13.08
C ASN A 101 16.35 -6.60 -12.20
N PRO A 102 15.48 -5.74 -12.80
CA PRO A 102 14.62 -4.86 -12.05
C PRO A 102 13.56 -5.62 -11.22
N VAL A 103 13.13 -6.80 -11.68
CA VAL A 103 12.18 -7.65 -10.93
C VAL A 103 12.84 -8.23 -9.70
N LYS A 104 14.10 -8.68 -9.80
CA LYS A 104 14.89 -9.19 -8.67
C LYS A 104 15.13 -8.08 -7.64
N LEU A 105 15.53 -6.89 -8.09
CA LEU A 105 15.68 -5.72 -7.22
C LEU A 105 14.38 -5.41 -6.48
N LEU A 106 13.27 -5.29 -7.23
CA LEU A 106 11.97 -5.02 -6.66
C LEU A 106 11.59 -6.08 -5.62
N ASN A 107 11.76 -7.36 -5.96
CA ASN A 107 11.48 -8.46 -5.04
C ASN A 107 12.33 -8.38 -3.75
N THR A 108 13.59 -8.01 -3.86
CA THR A 108 14.50 -7.85 -2.72
C THR A 108 14.07 -6.70 -1.81
N PHE A 109 13.65 -5.56 -2.37
CA PHE A 109 13.15 -4.43 -1.59
C PHE A 109 11.79 -4.71 -0.95
N LEU A 110 10.96 -5.57 -1.56
CA LEU A 110 9.65 -5.93 -1.05
C LEU A 110 9.68 -7.10 -0.06
N ASN A 111 10.77 -7.84 0.02
CA ASN A 111 10.91 -9.05 0.83
C ASN A 111 11.76 -8.82 2.09
N PRO A 112 11.30 -9.24 3.31
CA PRO A 112 9.93 -9.07 3.79
C PRO A 112 9.65 -7.60 4.07
N PRO A 113 8.46 -7.10 4.03
CA PRO A 113 7.20 -7.70 4.41
C PRO A 113 6.37 -8.26 3.26
N LEU A 114 6.81 -8.14 2.01
CA LEU A 114 6.09 -8.68 0.86
C LEU A 114 6.94 -9.74 0.17
N PHE A 115 6.38 -10.91 0.04
CA PHE A 115 6.95 -11.97 -0.76
C PHE A 115 6.22 -12.01 -2.10
N LEU A 116 6.89 -11.60 -3.17
CA LEU A 116 6.42 -11.75 -4.53
C LEU A 116 7.13 -12.93 -5.16
N GLU A 117 6.48 -14.08 -5.24
CA GLU A 117 7.00 -15.22 -5.97
C GLU A 117 6.52 -15.14 -7.43
N VAL A 118 7.44 -14.88 -8.34
CA VAL A 118 7.20 -15.03 -9.77
C VAL A 118 7.63 -16.44 -10.15
N LYS A 119 6.68 -17.35 -10.29
CA LYS A 119 6.95 -18.71 -10.80
C LYS A 119 6.84 -18.74 -12.29
N GLN A 120 7.83 -19.35 -12.92
CA GLN A 120 7.73 -19.79 -14.30
C GLN A 120 6.73 -20.95 -14.33
N ALA A 121 5.52 -20.69 -14.83
CA ALA A 121 4.54 -21.75 -14.96
C ALA A 121 5.01 -22.77 -16.02
N PRO A 122 4.87 -24.08 -15.77
CA PRO A 122 5.14 -25.07 -16.79
C PRO A 122 4.11 -24.91 -17.91
N THR A 123 4.56 -24.52 -19.08
CA THR A 123 3.83 -24.40 -20.35
C THR A 123 2.31 -24.14 -20.23
N PRO A 124 1.88 -22.94 -19.89
CA PRO A 124 0.46 -22.65 -19.86
C PRO A 124 -0.01 -22.11 -21.20
N THR A 125 -1.21 -22.46 -21.56
CA THR A 125 -1.86 -22.03 -22.79
C THR A 125 -2.32 -20.57 -22.77
N ASN A 126 -2.33 -19.92 -21.61
CA ASN A 126 -2.93 -18.59 -21.39
C ASN A 126 -1.97 -17.59 -20.72
N ASP A 127 -0.67 -17.77 -20.86
CA ASP A 127 0.29 -16.84 -20.28
C ASP A 127 0.50 -15.63 -21.18
N VAL A 128 0.49 -14.45 -20.55
CA VAL A 128 1.03 -13.23 -21.16
C VAL A 128 2.40 -12.95 -20.55
N VAL A 129 3.37 -12.75 -21.42
CA VAL A 129 4.74 -12.43 -21.03
C VAL A 129 4.99 -10.96 -21.21
N PHE A 130 5.26 -10.26 -20.10
CA PHE A 130 5.71 -8.88 -20.13
C PHE A 130 7.23 -8.85 -20.02
N GLY A 131 7.90 -8.21 -20.97
CA GLY A 131 9.33 -7.95 -20.89
C GLY A 131 9.58 -6.73 -20.00
N ILE A 132 10.30 -6.91 -18.89
CA ILE A 132 10.75 -5.80 -18.02
C ILE A 132 12.28 -5.82 -18.01
N GLY A 133 12.90 -4.93 -18.76
CA GLY A 133 14.35 -4.94 -18.94
C GLY A 133 14.80 -6.19 -19.72
N LYS A 134 15.71 -6.98 -19.13
CA LYS A 134 16.18 -8.25 -19.71
C LYS A 134 15.39 -9.49 -19.27
N ASP A 135 14.47 -9.30 -18.33
CA ASP A 135 13.64 -10.37 -17.76
C ASP A 135 12.20 -10.27 -18.22
N SER A 136 11.51 -11.38 -18.08
CA SER A 136 10.10 -11.50 -18.42
C SER A 136 9.26 -11.84 -17.19
N LEU A 137 8.16 -11.11 -17.00
CA LEU A 137 7.10 -11.45 -16.07
C LEU A 137 6.03 -12.23 -16.82
N ARG A 138 5.74 -13.45 -16.37
CA ARG A 138 4.64 -14.27 -16.90
C ARG A 138 3.42 -14.12 -16.00
N VAL A 139 2.30 -13.78 -16.58
CA VAL A 139 1.01 -13.66 -15.90
C VAL A 139 0.05 -14.68 -16.48
N ASP A 140 -0.43 -15.59 -15.64
CA ASP A 140 -1.52 -16.50 -16.02
C ASP A 140 -2.84 -15.68 -16.03
N LEU A 141 -3.29 -15.36 -17.22
CA LEU A 141 -4.50 -14.55 -17.42
C LEU A 141 -5.76 -15.27 -16.93
N GLY A 142 -5.83 -16.59 -17.06
CA GLY A 142 -6.98 -17.36 -16.60
C GLY A 142 -7.13 -17.33 -15.07
N GLN A 143 -6.04 -17.50 -14.34
CA GLN A 143 -6.05 -17.34 -12.88
C GLN A 143 -6.28 -15.88 -12.48
N THR A 144 -5.65 -14.93 -13.17
CA THR A 144 -5.83 -13.50 -12.91
C THR A 144 -7.30 -13.11 -13.13
N ALA A 145 -7.93 -13.56 -14.20
CA ALA A 145 -9.33 -13.28 -14.51
C ALA A 145 -10.29 -13.82 -13.43
N ARG A 146 -9.99 -15.02 -12.88
CA ARG A 146 -10.77 -15.58 -11.74
C ARG A 146 -10.61 -14.77 -10.45
N LEU A 147 -9.49 -14.05 -10.30
CA LEU A 147 -9.20 -13.22 -9.14
C LEU A 147 -9.79 -11.81 -9.26
N VAL A 148 -10.05 -11.35 -10.46
CA VAL A 148 -10.63 -10.04 -10.75
C VAL A 148 -12.15 -10.17 -10.75
N PRO A 149 -12.89 -9.39 -9.93
CA PRO A 149 -14.35 -9.32 -10.02
C PRO A 149 -14.75 -8.77 -11.40
N GLN A 150 -16.04 -8.91 -11.75
CA GLN A 150 -16.56 -8.37 -13.03
C GLN A 150 -16.29 -6.88 -13.18
N ASP A 151 -16.32 -6.18 -12.05
CA ASP A 151 -16.03 -4.77 -11.98
C ASP A 151 -14.51 -4.50 -11.93
N GLN A 152 -14.18 -3.27 -11.73
CA GLN A 152 -12.82 -2.82 -11.57
C GLN A 152 -12.16 -3.42 -10.31
N PHE A 153 -11.00 -4.02 -10.45
CA PHE A 153 -10.12 -4.33 -9.34
C PHE A 153 -9.33 -3.09 -8.96
N GLY A 154 -9.28 -2.81 -7.66
CA GLY A 154 -8.46 -1.71 -7.15
C GLY A 154 -7.94 -2.00 -5.77
N ILE A 155 -6.71 -1.62 -5.53
CA ILE A 155 -6.06 -1.63 -4.23
C ILE A 155 -5.42 -0.27 -4.00
N GLY A 156 -5.27 0.11 -2.75
CA GLY A 156 -4.59 1.35 -2.40
C GLY A 156 -5.34 2.15 -1.33
N GLY A 157 -4.87 3.34 -1.10
CA GLY A 157 -5.42 4.30 -0.15
C GLY A 157 -4.38 5.23 0.43
N SER A 158 -4.76 6.00 1.44
CA SER A 158 -3.86 6.92 2.13
C SER A 158 -3.21 6.26 3.33
N SER A 159 -1.93 6.52 3.51
CA SER A 159 -1.15 6.07 4.66
C SER A 159 -0.30 7.20 5.25
N ARG A 160 0.01 7.07 6.54
CA ARG A 160 0.76 8.06 7.32
C ARG A 160 1.93 7.37 8.02
N PRO A 161 3.01 7.05 7.28
CA PRO A 161 4.14 6.26 7.80
C PRO A 161 4.87 6.95 8.95
N LEU A 162 4.96 8.26 8.92
CA LEU A 162 5.68 9.07 9.90
C LEU A 162 4.76 10.13 10.52
N ASP A 163 4.90 10.37 11.81
CA ASP A 163 4.19 11.43 12.53
C ASP A 163 5.01 11.90 13.76
N PRO A 164 6.25 12.42 13.57
CA PRO A 164 7.00 13.03 14.65
C PRO A 164 6.37 14.37 15.08
N GLY A 165 6.48 14.70 16.36
CA GLY A 165 5.99 15.98 16.88
C GLY A 165 6.03 16.06 18.40
N LEU A 166 5.88 17.29 18.88
CA LEU A 166 5.88 17.63 20.30
C LEU A 166 4.45 17.95 20.76
N SER A 167 4.11 17.51 21.96
CA SER A 167 2.79 17.77 22.55
C SER A 167 2.93 18.50 23.86
N ILE A 168 2.18 19.62 24.01
CA ILE A 168 2.14 20.44 25.22
C ILE A 168 0.66 20.74 25.52
N LYS A 169 0.20 20.34 26.69
CA LYS A 169 -1.17 20.63 27.20
C LYS A 169 -2.30 20.33 26.21
N GLY A 170 -2.20 19.18 25.49
CA GLY A 170 -3.21 18.75 24.51
C GLY A 170 -3.03 19.31 23.10
N VAL A 171 -2.23 20.36 22.94
CA VAL A 171 -1.81 20.86 21.63
C VAL A 171 -0.59 20.08 21.15
N ARG A 172 -0.60 19.67 19.89
CA ARG A 172 0.54 19.03 19.24
C ARG A 172 0.92 19.81 17.99
N VAL A 173 2.22 20.03 17.85
CA VAL A 173 2.82 20.53 16.61
C VAL A 173 3.79 19.46 16.09
N GLY A 174 3.72 19.14 14.83
CA GLY A 174 4.54 18.08 14.24
C GLY A 174 4.60 18.15 12.73
N VAL A 175 5.25 17.15 12.15
CA VAL A 175 5.32 16.96 10.72
C VAL A 175 4.86 15.53 10.43
N MET A 176 3.85 15.38 9.61
CA MET A 176 3.34 14.09 9.16
C MET A 176 3.93 13.76 7.79
N GLY A 177 4.49 12.57 7.64
CA GLY A 177 4.75 12.01 6.31
C GLY A 177 3.46 11.36 5.80
N TRP A 178 3.10 11.60 4.55
CA TRP A 178 1.91 11.03 3.94
C TRP A 178 2.22 10.43 2.57
N VAL A 179 1.50 9.38 2.26
CA VAL A 179 1.52 8.70 0.96
C VAL A 179 0.09 8.35 0.61
N HIS A 180 -0.31 8.65 -0.61
CA HIS A 180 -1.54 8.18 -1.22
C HIS A 180 -1.17 7.42 -2.48
N ASP A 181 -1.58 6.17 -2.55
CA ASP A 181 -1.37 5.34 -3.72
C ASP A 181 -2.63 4.55 -4.02
N GLU A 182 -2.94 4.46 -5.30
CA GLU A 182 -4.00 3.61 -5.79
C GLU A 182 -3.56 2.94 -7.09
N VAL A 183 -3.87 1.67 -7.21
CA VAL A 183 -3.70 0.90 -8.45
C VAL A 183 -5.00 0.21 -8.77
N GLY A 184 -5.46 0.36 -9.98
CA GLY A 184 -6.65 -0.29 -10.46
C GLY A 184 -6.47 -0.85 -11.86
N PHE A 185 -7.18 -1.92 -12.13
CA PHE A 185 -7.35 -2.42 -13.48
C PHE A 185 -8.71 -3.08 -13.67
N GLN A 186 -9.16 -3.07 -14.89
CA GLN A 186 -10.41 -3.66 -15.32
C GLN A 186 -10.16 -4.44 -16.61
N LEU A 187 -10.57 -5.68 -16.63
CA LEU A 187 -10.62 -6.44 -17.87
C LEU A 187 -11.88 -6.06 -18.61
N GLY A 188 -11.79 -5.79 -19.91
CA GLY A 188 -12.97 -5.54 -20.76
C GLY A 188 -13.89 -6.76 -20.78
N ASP A 189 -15.18 -6.55 -20.95
CA ASP A 189 -16.20 -7.61 -20.87
C ASP A 189 -15.93 -8.77 -21.82
N LYS A 190 -15.46 -8.49 -23.03
CA LYS A 190 -15.09 -9.51 -24.01
C LYS A 190 -13.91 -10.37 -23.53
N LEU A 191 -12.90 -9.72 -22.92
CA LEU A 191 -11.75 -10.43 -22.37
C LEU A 191 -12.12 -11.26 -21.15
N LEU A 192 -12.98 -10.74 -20.28
CA LEU A 192 -13.53 -11.49 -19.13
C LEU A 192 -14.30 -12.71 -19.59
N GLY A 193 -15.21 -12.56 -20.55
CA GLY A 193 -15.98 -13.66 -21.12
C GLY A 193 -15.09 -14.77 -21.68
N PHE A 194 -14.06 -14.40 -22.44
CA PHE A 194 -13.09 -15.33 -23.01
C PHE A 194 -12.26 -16.05 -21.93
N LEU A 195 -11.73 -15.32 -20.94
CA LEU A 195 -10.81 -15.88 -19.96
C LEU A 195 -11.51 -16.63 -18.82
N ARG A 196 -12.67 -16.17 -18.38
CA ARG A 196 -13.36 -16.68 -17.20
C ARG A 196 -14.55 -17.55 -17.54
N ASP A 197 -15.37 -17.11 -18.46
CA ASP A 197 -16.67 -17.70 -18.73
C ASP A 197 -16.63 -18.67 -19.92
N SER A 198 -15.43 -18.94 -20.45
CA SER A 198 -15.19 -19.85 -21.59
C SER A 198 -15.98 -19.46 -22.85
N VAL A 199 -16.30 -18.19 -23.01
CA VAL A 199 -16.92 -17.69 -24.23
C VAL A 199 -15.90 -17.76 -25.37
N PRO A 200 -16.21 -18.39 -26.50
CA PRO A 200 -15.28 -18.45 -27.64
C PRO A 200 -14.85 -17.05 -28.09
N ALA A 201 -13.63 -16.92 -28.54
CA ALA A 201 -13.17 -15.68 -29.13
C ALA A 201 -13.89 -15.39 -30.45
N ASP A 202 -14.25 -14.14 -30.67
CA ASP A 202 -14.87 -13.64 -31.91
C ASP A 202 -13.81 -13.11 -32.88
N THR A 203 -14.10 -13.09 -34.16
CA THR A 203 -13.28 -12.44 -35.18
C THR A 203 -13.43 -10.92 -35.09
N ASN A 204 -12.40 -10.19 -35.54
CA ASN A 204 -12.36 -8.72 -35.61
C ASN A 204 -12.85 -8.02 -34.32
N THR A 205 -12.59 -8.65 -33.17
CA THR A 205 -13.06 -8.20 -31.86
C THR A 205 -11.90 -7.74 -31.02
N ARG A 206 -12.08 -6.57 -30.36
CA ARG A 206 -11.08 -6.02 -29.44
C ARG A 206 -11.25 -6.59 -28.05
N TYR A 207 -10.15 -7.10 -27.50
CA TYR A 207 -10.01 -7.59 -26.14
C TYR A 207 -9.05 -6.67 -25.40
N ASN A 208 -9.50 -6.03 -24.34
CA ASN A 208 -8.72 -4.98 -23.69
C ASN A 208 -8.66 -5.08 -22.17
N VAL A 209 -7.65 -4.41 -21.62
CA VAL A 209 -7.42 -4.18 -20.21
C VAL A 209 -7.26 -2.68 -20.00
N LEU A 210 -8.04 -2.13 -19.11
CA LEU A 210 -7.89 -0.77 -18.62
C LEU A 210 -7.11 -0.79 -17.32
N GLY A 211 -6.16 0.10 -17.18
CA GLY A 211 -5.35 0.24 -15.97
C GLY A 211 -5.24 1.70 -15.56
N ASP A 212 -5.25 1.93 -14.27
CA ASP A 212 -4.94 3.23 -13.67
C ASP A 212 -4.09 3.05 -12.41
N ALA A 213 -3.17 3.98 -12.20
CA ALA A 213 -2.39 4.07 -10.98
C ALA A 213 -2.15 5.53 -10.63
N VAL A 214 -2.18 5.84 -9.34
CA VAL A 214 -1.79 7.13 -8.80
C VAL A 214 -0.84 6.94 -7.63
N LEU A 215 0.14 7.80 -7.52
CA LEU A 215 1.05 7.89 -6.39
C LEU A 215 1.25 9.36 -6.06
N GLU A 216 1.00 9.70 -4.83
CA GLU A 216 1.26 11.01 -4.26
C GLU A 216 1.98 10.83 -2.93
N ALA A 217 3.01 11.62 -2.68
CA ALA A 217 3.76 11.52 -1.44
C ALA A 217 4.34 12.87 -1.04
N GLY A 218 4.47 13.07 0.26
CA GLY A 218 5.05 14.28 0.80
C GLY A 218 5.08 14.32 2.32
N PHE A 219 5.17 15.52 2.85
CA PHE A 219 5.07 15.78 4.27
C PHE A 219 4.01 16.87 4.54
N ALA A 220 3.50 16.90 5.76
CA ALA A 220 2.52 17.91 6.17
C ALA A 220 2.85 18.42 7.57
N PRO A 221 3.31 19.67 7.70
CA PRO A 221 3.22 20.40 8.97
C PRO A 221 1.81 20.29 9.52
N THR A 222 1.70 19.91 10.79
CA THR A 222 0.44 19.55 11.43
C THR A 222 0.31 20.23 12.76
N VAL A 223 -0.85 20.84 13.01
CA VAL A 223 -1.27 21.30 14.34
C VAL A 223 -2.50 20.48 14.74
N ALA A 224 -2.44 19.85 15.91
CA ALA A 224 -3.53 19.04 16.43
C ALA A 224 -3.86 19.41 17.86
N TYR A 225 -5.13 19.27 18.21
CA TYR A 225 -5.61 19.41 19.58
C TYR A 225 -6.50 18.23 19.93
N ALA A 226 -6.27 17.67 21.11
CA ALA A 226 -7.14 16.62 21.63
C ALA A 226 -7.26 16.76 23.15
N ARG A 227 -8.47 16.51 23.68
CA ARG A 227 -8.75 16.56 25.10
C ARG A 227 -9.86 15.62 25.51
N ARG A 228 -9.87 15.28 26.79
CA ARG A 228 -11.04 14.69 27.44
C ARG A 228 -12.06 15.79 27.69
N ILE A 229 -13.31 15.56 27.34
CA ILE A 229 -14.41 16.51 27.51
C ILE A 229 -15.39 16.08 28.59
N ALA A 230 -15.43 14.81 28.98
CA ALA A 230 -16.25 14.28 30.05
C ALA A 230 -15.62 13.05 30.71
N GLY A 231 -15.99 12.77 31.95
CA GLY A 231 -15.54 11.62 32.72
C GLY A 231 -14.12 11.74 33.30
N ASP A 232 -13.49 10.60 33.55
CA ASP A 232 -12.14 10.47 34.12
C ASP A 232 -11.21 9.64 33.20
N ASN A 233 -10.08 9.13 33.73
CA ASN A 233 -9.15 8.32 32.96
C ASN A 233 -9.62 6.89 32.71
N THR A 234 -10.60 6.41 33.47
CA THR A 234 -11.16 5.05 33.39
C THR A 234 -12.49 5.03 32.63
N THR A 235 -13.22 6.16 32.67
CA THR A 235 -14.48 6.31 31.95
C THR A 235 -14.53 7.73 31.41
N GLY A 236 -14.15 7.92 30.17
CA GLY A 236 -13.98 9.25 29.59
C GLY A 236 -14.40 9.34 28.14
N LEU A 237 -14.87 10.52 27.76
CA LEU A 237 -15.13 10.93 26.39
C LEU A 237 -14.03 11.88 25.91
N TYR A 238 -13.42 11.55 24.81
CA TYR A 238 -12.31 12.26 24.22
C TYR A 238 -12.67 12.77 22.82
N VAL A 239 -12.25 13.98 22.50
CA VAL A 239 -12.38 14.55 21.15
C VAL A 239 -11.04 15.07 20.69
N GLY A 240 -10.82 15.09 19.39
CA GLY A 240 -9.60 15.62 18.80
C GLY A 240 -9.81 16.05 17.37
N GLY A 241 -8.95 16.98 16.94
CA GLY A 241 -8.87 17.44 15.57
C GLY A 241 -7.44 17.78 15.20
N ALA A 242 -7.14 17.77 13.91
CA ALA A 242 -5.86 18.21 13.36
C ALA A 242 -6.07 18.99 12.07
N LEU A 243 -5.18 19.94 11.82
CA LEU A 243 -5.07 20.66 10.56
C LEU A 243 -3.72 20.36 9.95
N HIS A 244 -3.71 20.10 8.67
CA HIS A 244 -2.53 19.73 7.89
C HIS A 244 -2.33 20.73 6.75
N TYR A 245 -1.08 21.17 6.58
CA TYR A 245 -0.65 21.83 5.37
C TYR A 245 0.19 20.83 4.56
N TYR A 246 -0.39 20.29 3.49
CA TYR A 246 0.27 19.30 2.65
C TYR A 246 1.33 19.96 1.78
N VAL A 247 2.54 19.42 1.80
CA VAL A 247 3.64 19.72 0.89
C VAL A 247 3.94 18.45 0.11
N GLY A 248 3.49 18.41 -1.14
CA GLY A 248 3.69 17.26 -2.03
C GLY A 248 5.08 17.27 -2.64
N LEU A 249 5.82 16.19 -2.47
CA LEU A 249 7.17 16.02 -3.02
C LEU A 249 7.15 15.29 -4.36
N ALA A 250 6.20 14.36 -4.52
CA ALA A 250 6.07 13.53 -5.71
C ALA A 250 4.61 13.30 -6.05
N TYR A 251 4.31 13.41 -7.31
CA TYR A 251 3.04 13.03 -7.92
C TYR A 251 3.31 12.25 -9.18
N ALA A 252 2.65 11.12 -9.35
CA ALA A 252 2.63 10.36 -10.59
C ALA A 252 1.26 9.73 -10.78
N ARG A 253 0.75 9.81 -11.99
CA ARG A 253 -0.45 9.11 -12.42
C ARG A 253 -0.19 8.43 -13.75
N VAL A 254 -0.60 7.19 -13.87
CA VAL A 254 -0.56 6.43 -15.12
C VAL A 254 -1.97 5.92 -15.38
N SER A 255 -2.47 6.13 -16.58
CA SER A 255 -3.68 5.46 -17.06
C SER A 255 -3.38 4.83 -18.42
N GLY A 256 -3.92 3.65 -18.64
CA GLY A 256 -3.66 2.91 -19.86
C GLY A 256 -4.86 2.11 -20.31
N ASP A 257 -4.95 1.93 -21.62
CA ASP A 257 -5.85 1.02 -22.30
C ASP A 257 -4.97 0.21 -23.26
N GLY A 258 -4.79 -1.07 -22.95
CA GLY A 258 -4.01 -1.99 -23.78
C GLY A 258 -4.85 -3.18 -24.19
N GLY A 259 -4.60 -3.71 -25.37
CA GLY A 259 -5.36 -4.85 -25.86
C GLY A 259 -4.88 -5.39 -27.17
N PHE A 260 -5.71 -6.22 -27.74
CA PHE A 260 -5.51 -6.75 -29.08
C PHE A 260 -6.85 -6.91 -29.80
N THR A 261 -6.81 -6.78 -31.12
CA THR A 261 -7.95 -7.09 -31.98
C THR A 261 -7.64 -8.38 -32.72
N THR A 262 -8.56 -9.35 -32.65
CA THR A 262 -8.47 -10.61 -33.38
C THR A 262 -8.60 -10.38 -34.87
N GLY A 263 -7.99 -11.24 -35.67
CA GLY A 263 -8.13 -11.22 -37.13
C GLY A 263 -9.38 -11.95 -37.64
N ASP A 264 -9.48 -12.11 -38.97
CA ASP A 264 -10.57 -12.83 -39.62
C ASP A 264 -10.61 -14.33 -39.24
N SER A 265 -9.48 -14.90 -38.86
CA SER A 265 -9.34 -16.28 -38.34
C SER A 265 -9.02 -16.29 -36.85
N ILE A 266 -9.51 -15.31 -36.09
CA ILE A 266 -9.28 -15.14 -34.66
C ILE A 266 -7.78 -14.95 -34.38
N PHE A 267 -7.04 -15.99 -34.03
CA PHE A 267 -5.61 -15.95 -33.68
C PHE A 267 -4.69 -16.47 -34.80
N GLY A 268 -5.23 -16.92 -35.92
CA GLY A 268 -4.48 -17.50 -37.04
C GLY A 268 -4.76 -16.81 -38.37
N GLY A 269 -4.14 -17.32 -39.44
CA GLY A 269 -4.35 -16.85 -40.81
C GLY A 269 -3.48 -15.65 -41.22
N PRO A 270 -3.71 -15.09 -42.42
CA PRO A 270 -2.90 -14.02 -42.97
C PRO A 270 -3.13 -12.65 -42.29
N THR A 271 -4.22 -12.49 -41.56
CA THR A 271 -4.51 -11.31 -40.77
C THR A 271 -4.25 -11.61 -39.29
N PRO A 272 -3.03 -11.37 -38.81
CA PRO A 272 -2.68 -11.71 -37.44
C PRO A 272 -3.38 -10.75 -36.46
N VAL A 273 -3.40 -11.16 -35.18
CA VAL A 273 -3.81 -10.33 -34.07
C VAL A 273 -3.05 -9.00 -34.07
N LYS A 274 -3.78 -7.90 -33.96
CA LYS A 274 -3.22 -6.55 -33.93
C LYS A 274 -3.21 -6.03 -32.50
N PRO A 275 -2.04 -5.99 -31.83
CA PRO A 275 -1.93 -5.37 -30.51
C PRO A 275 -1.98 -3.84 -30.63
N ASP A 276 -2.66 -3.22 -29.67
CA ASP A 276 -2.67 -1.78 -29.49
C ASP A 276 -2.60 -1.42 -28.01
N ALA A 277 -1.98 -0.32 -27.70
CA ALA A 277 -1.95 0.24 -26.35
C ALA A 277 -1.86 1.75 -26.37
N ARG A 278 -2.59 2.38 -25.47
CA ARG A 278 -2.49 3.80 -25.19
C ARG A 278 -2.14 3.99 -23.73
N ALA A 279 -1.11 4.78 -23.46
CA ALA A 279 -0.72 5.16 -22.10
C ALA A 279 -0.69 6.67 -21.97
N LEU A 280 -1.25 7.17 -20.87
CA LEU A 280 -1.15 8.54 -20.42
C LEU A 280 -0.39 8.52 -19.09
N THR A 281 0.72 9.22 -19.04
CA THR A 281 1.52 9.38 -17.83
C THR A 281 1.55 10.84 -17.44
N GLN A 282 1.20 11.14 -16.21
CA GLN A 282 1.26 12.48 -15.65
C GLN A 282 2.09 12.46 -14.39
N TYR A 283 3.03 13.39 -14.22
CA TYR A 283 3.90 13.42 -13.06
C TYR A 283 4.45 14.81 -12.76
N SER A 284 4.76 15.05 -11.48
CA SER A 284 5.50 16.23 -11.06
C SER A 284 7.00 15.98 -11.16
N LYS A 285 7.77 17.01 -11.46
CA LYS A 285 9.23 16.95 -11.45
C LYS A 285 9.70 17.03 -9.99
N PHE A 286 10.30 15.96 -9.49
CA PHE A 286 10.81 15.88 -8.13
C PHE A 286 11.76 17.04 -7.82
N GLY A 287 11.49 17.74 -6.72
CA GLY A 287 12.35 18.83 -6.23
C GLY A 287 12.21 20.19 -6.92
N ASN A 288 11.42 20.32 -7.98
CA ASN A 288 11.28 21.60 -8.72
C ASN A 288 9.90 22.25 -8.57
N SER A 289 8.85 21.46 -8.34
CA SER A 289 7.50 21.98 -8.15
C SER A 289 6.79 21.17 -7.06
N PHE A 290 6.69 21.77 -5.88
CA PHE A 290 6.02 21.12 -4.76
C PHE A 290 4.51 21.29 -4.86
N GLY A 291 3.79 20.20 -4.64
CA GLY A 291 2.35 20.27 -4.41
C GLY A 291 2.04 20.98 -3.10
N HIS A 292 0.92 21.69 -3.03
CA HIS A 292 0.48 22.35 -1.80
C HIS A 292 -1.03 22.20 -1.60
N GLY A 293 -1.43 22.05 -0.35
CA GLY A 293 -2.82 21.85 -0.02
C GLY A 293 -3.11 21.94 1.48
N VAL A 294 -4.38 21.84 1.83
CA VAL A 294 -4.82 21.83 3.23
C VAL A 294 -5.85 20.72 3.44
N GLY A 295 -5.90 20.19 4.64
CA GLY A 295 -6.90 19.22 5.04
C GLY A 295 -7.02 19.13 6.55
N ALA A 296 -8.04 18.41 7.01
CA ALA A 296 -8.34 18.28 8.44
C ALA A 296 -8.67 16.84 8.82
N ASP A 297 -8.39 16.52 10.09
CA ASP A 297 -8.82 15.29 10.74
C ASP A 297 -9.72 15.59 11.92
N LEU A 298 -10.67 14.70 12.17
CA LEU A 298 -11.55 14.74 13.31
C LEU A 298 -11.60 13.36 13.99
N GLY A 299 -11.82 13.35 15.30
CA GLY A 299 -11.93 12.08 16.02
C GLY A 299 -12.67 12.20 17.33
N ILE A 300 -13.32 11.09 17.68
CA ILE A 300 -13.99 10.86 18.96
C ILE A 300 -13.52 9.51 19.49
N ALA A 301 -13.32 9.41 20.80
CA ALA A 301 -13.06 8.15 21.47
C ALA A 301 -13.76 8.11 22.83
N VAL A 302 -14.27 6.93 23.18
CA VAL A 302 -14.89 6.63 24.47
C VAL A 302 -14.12 5.51 25.12
N VAL A 303 -13.75 5.71 26.38
CA VAL A 303 -13.17 4.67 27.23
C VAL A 303 -14.15 4.42 28.38
N THR A 304 -14.51 3.17 28.60
CA THR A 304 -15.35 2.79 29.73
C THR A 304 -14.89 1.44 30.29
N GLY A 305 -14.19 1.49 31.44
CA GLY A 305 -13.56 0.32 32.03
C GLY A 305 -12.64 -0.39 31.04
N PRO A 306 -12.91 -1.69 30.70
CA PRO A 306 -12.09 -2.46 29.78
C PRO A 306 -12.35 -2.16 28.30
N ILE A 307 -13.39 -1.42 27.98
CA ILE A 307 -13.86 -1.15 26.62
C ILE A 307 -13.32 0.19 26.11
N GLU A 308 -12.93 0.21 24.87
CA GLU A 308 -12.53 1.40 24.13
C GLU A 308 -13.19 1.39 22.75
N LEU A 309 -13.84 2.49 22.42
CA LEU A 309 -14.49 2.73 21.14
C LEU A 309 -13.93 4.02 20.54
N GLY A 310 -13.73 4.03 19.23
CA GLY A 310 -13.27 5.22 18.55
C GLY A 310 -13.83 5.34 17.14
N VAL A 311 -14.04 6.59 16.72
CA VAL A 311 -14.38 6.96 15.35
C VAL A 311 -13.47 8.11 14.93
N GLY A 312 -12.79 7.94 13.81
CA GLY A 312 -11.92 8.94 13.21
C GLY A 312 -12.23 9.14 11.74
N VAL A 313 -12.12 10.37 11.29
CA VAL A 313 -12.25 10.77 9.89
C VAL A 313 -11.06 11.65 9.55
N ASN A 314 -10.38 11.35 8.46
CA ASN A 314 -9.13 12.01 8.09
C ASN A 314 -9.18 12.49 6.65
N ASP A 315 -8.27 13.43 6.33
CA ASP A 315 -8.11 14.02 5.01
C ASP A 315 -9.36 14.76 4.53
N VAL A 316 -10.18 15.26 5.46
CA VAL A 316 -11.40 16.01 5.15
C VAL A 316 -11.02 17.30 4.40
N GLY A 317 -11.56 17.47 3.19
CA GLY A 317 -11.30 18.61 2.33
C GLY A 317 -9.88 18.66 1.75
N ALA A 318 -9.07 17.60 1.92
CA ALA A 318 -7.69 17.56 1.45
C ALA A 318 -7.62 17.63 -0.08
N THR A 319 -7.19 18.79 -0.59
CA THR A 319 -6.96 19.04 -2.00
C THR A 319 -5.55 19.55 -2.18
N ILE A 320 -4.79 18.93 -3.09
CA ILE A 320 -3.40 19.28 -3.37
C ILE A 320 -3.32 19.84 -4.78
N THR A 321 -2.75 21.03 -4.90
CA THR A 321 -2.45 21.68 -6.19
C THR A 321 -0.99 21.42 -6.53
N TRP A 322 -0.75 20.81 -7.67
CA TRP A 322 0.54 20.57 -8.29
C TRP A 322 0.74 21.60 -9.39
N PRO A 323 1.58 22.62 -9.19
CA PRO A 323 1.63 23.78 -10.06
C PRO A 323 2.21 23.48 -11.45
N ASP A 324 3.06 22.46 -11.54
CA ASP A 324 3.69 22.05 -12.79
C ASP A 324 3.77 20.53 -12.88
N THR A 325 2.85 19.92 -13.61
CA THR A 325 2.90 18.51 -13.95
C THR A 325 3.12 18.34 -15.45
N ARG A 326 3.96 17.37 -15.78
CA ARG A 326 4.17 16.98 -17.17
C ARG A 326 3.20 15.85 -17.54
N VAL A 327 2.56 15.98 -18.70
CA VAL A 327 1.67 14.97 -19.27
C VAL A 327 2.29 14.43 -20.55
N ASP A 328 2.58 13.13 -20.56
CA ASP A 328 3.10 12.43 -21.71
C ASP A 328 2.05 11.40 -22.18
N SER A 329 1.73 11.41 -23.48
CA SER A 329 0.82 10.42 -24.09
C SER A 329 1.59 9.60 -25.11
N ALA A 330 1.53 8.28 -24.96
CA ALA A 330 2.14 7.34 -25.89
C ALA A 330 1.06 6.42 -26.49
N LEU A 331 1.19 6.17 -27.77
CA LEU A 331 0.34 5.21 -28.49
C LEU A 331 1.23 4.15 -29.14
N TYR A 332 0.91 2.88 -28.89
CA TYR A 332 1.47 1.74 -29.61
C TYR A 332 0.43 1.18 -30.56
N ARG A 333 0.77 1.12 -31.82
CA ARG A 333 -0.06 0.54 -32.89
C ARG A 333 0.83 0.03 -34.04
N ASP A 334 0.44 -1.07 -34.64
CA ASP A 334 1.13 -1.66 -35.79
C ASP A 334 2.64 -1.83 -35.56
N SER A 335 2.99 -2.37 -34.37
CA SER A 335 4.38 -2.62 -33.94
C SER A 335 5.26 -1.35 -33.84
N SER A 336 4.66 -0.18 -33.76
CA SER A 336 5.36 1.08 -33.61
C SER A 336 4.86 1.90 -32.41
N PHE A 337 5.77 2.69 -31.83
CA PHE A 337 5.44 3.68 -30.82
C PHE A 337 5.40 5.07 -31.45
N SER A 338 4.31 5.80 -31.22
CA SER A 338 4.31 7.24 -31.51
C SER A 338 5.20 7.97 -30.50
N LYS A 339 5.77 9.09 -30.93
CA LYS A 339 6.49 9.97 -29.99
C LYS A 339 5.49 10.55 -28.98
N PRO A 340 5.82 10.53 -27.68
CA PRO A 340 4.96 11.12 -26.67
C PRO A 340 4.81 12.63 -26.90
N VAL A 341 3.61 13.13 -26.70
CA VAL A 341 3.31 14.55 -26.62
C VAL A 341 3.44 14.98 -25.17
N ALA A 342 4.33 15.93 -24.89
CA ALA A 342 4.55 16.44 -23.54
C ALA A 342 3.89 17.81 -23.37
N ASN A 343 3.10 17.98 -22.32
CA ASN A 343 2.50 19.23 -21.91
C ASN A 343 2.80 19.50 -20.43
N HIS A 344 2.85 20.76 -20.04
CA HIS A 344 2.98 21.21 -18.66
C HIS A 344 1.68 21.85 -18.21
N ILE A 345 1.07 21.36 -17.15
CA ILE A 345 -0.21 21.84 -16.64
C ILE A 345 -0.24 21.89 -15.12
N GLU A 346 -1.04 22.82 -14.59
CA GLU A 346 -1.44 22.75 -13.18
C GLU A 346 -2.46 21.61 -13.00
N THR A 347 -2.27 20.83 -11.96
CA THR A 347 -3.15 19.70 -11.64
C THR A 347 -3.61 19.79 -10.20
N LYS A 348 -4.90 19.52 -9.97
CA LYS A 348 -5.48 19.42 -8.63
C LYS A 348 -5.89 17.97 -8.36
N THR A 349 -5.44 17.46 -7.25
CA THR A 349 -5.80 16.14 -6.76
C THR A 349 -6.52 16.24 -5.42
N LYS A 350 -7.36 15.26 -5.12
CA LYS A 350 -8.05 15.16 -3.84
C LYS A 350 -7.61 13.88 -3.17
N LEU A 351 -7.08 13.99 -1.95
CA LEU A 351 -6.91 12.81 -1.12
C LEU A 351 -8.29 12.26 -0.74
N PRO A 352 -8.47 10.95 -0.80
CA PRO A 352 -9.74 10.36 -0.38
C PRO A 352 -9.92 10.53 1.12
N VAL A 353 -11.13 10.87 1.52
CA VAL A 353 -11.49 10.89 2.95
C VAL A 353 -11.38 9.47 3.48
N SER A 354 -10.56 9.29 4.51
CA SER A 354 -10.43 8.01 5.18
C SER A 354 -11.15 8.01 6.53
N TYR A 355 -11.67 6.86 6.94
CA TYR A 355 -12.31 6.71 8.24
C TYR A 355 -11.93 5.41 8.92
N LEU A 356 -11.87 5.48 10.25
CA LEU A 356 -11.65 4.35 11.14
C LEU A 356 -12.77 4.28 12.16
N VAL A 357 -13.34 3.11 12.33
CA VAL A 357 -14.17 2.77 13.50
C VAL A 357 -13.48 1.59 14.19
N ASN A 358 -13.18 1.72 15.47
CA ASN A 358 -12.50 0.68 16.23
C ASN A 358 -13.15 0.39 17.57
N LEU A 359 -13.06 -0.88 17.97
CA LEU A 359 -13.44 -1.40 19.28
C LEU A 359 -12.26 -2.19 19.84
N ALA A 360 -11.94 -1.97 21.11
CA ALA A 360 -11.00 -2.82 21.84
C ALA A 360 -11.56 -3.18 23.23
N TYR A 361 -11.25 -4.41 23.68
CA TYR A 361 -11.58 -4.93 25.00
C TYR A 361 -10.33 -5.49 25.66
N THR A 362 -9.93 -4.93 26.80
CA THR A 362 -8.71 -5.30 27.50
C THR A 362 -8.99 -5.84 28.89
N VAL A 363 -8.61 -7.07 29.15
CA VAL A 363 -8.69 -7.69 30.49
C VAL A 363 -7.34 -8.26 30.86
N GLY A 364 -6.75 -7.73 31.93
CA GLY A 364 -5.44 -8.16 32.39
C GLY A 364 -4.38 -7.99 31.31
N LYS A 365 -3.85 -9.11 30.82
CA LYS A 365 -2.81 -9.16 29.78
C LYS A 365 -3.32 -9.54 28.40
N THR A 366 -4.64 -9.61 28.24
CA THR A 366 -5.32 -9.95 26.98
C THR A 366 -5.99 -8.70 26.42
N THR A 367 -5.80 -8.45 25.15
CA THR A 367 -6.52 -7.41 24.41
C THR A 367 -7.14 -8.05 23.16
N LEU A 368 -8.44 -7.90 23.01
CA LEU A 368 -9.18 -8.26 21.81
C LEU A 368 -9.65 -7.00 21.11
N GLY A 369 -9.85 -7.03 19.82
CA GLY A 369 -10.37 -5.89 19.12
C GLY A 369 -10.89 -6.19 17.73
N ALA A 370 -11.59 -5.20 17.21
CA ALA A 370 -12.07 -5.16 15.84
C ALA A 370 -11.96 -3.72 15.32
N ASP A 371 -11.69 -3.58 14.04
CA ASP A 371 -11.81 -2.29 13.37
C ASP A 371 -12.37 -2.41 11.96
N VAL A 372 -12.89 -1.29 11.49
CA VAL A 372 -13.31 -1.04 10.11
C VAL A 372 -12.54 0.17 9.63
N LEU A 373 -11.69 -0.03 8.66
CA LEU A 373 -10.85 1.02 8.06
C LEU A 373 -11.20 1.17 6.58
N ASN A 374 -11.49 2.40 6.17
CA ASN A 374 -11.48 2.79 4.76
C ASN A 374 -10.42 3.87 4.58
N SER A 375 -9.45 3.63 3.73
CA SER A 375 -8.34 4.56 3.46
C SER A 375 -8.29 5.03 2.01
N GLY A 376 -9.39 4.83 1.25
CA GLY A 376 -9.46 5.20 -0.16
C GLY A 376 -10.42 4.31 -0.95
N ARG A 377 -9.91 3.46 -1.82
CA ARG A 377 -10.73 2.63 -2.76
C ARG A 377 -11.59 1.56 -2.10
N GLY A 378 -11.31 1.16 -0.88
CA GLY A 378 -12.08 0.07 -0.28
C GLY A 378 -12.04 0.03 1.23
N THR A 379 -12.95 -0.76 1.77
CA THR A 379 -13.09 -0.97 3.21
C THR A 379 -12.45 -2.31 3.59
N THR A 380 -11.66 -2.29 4.65
CA THR A 380 -11.12 -3.46 5.32
C THR A 380 -11.76 -3.63 6.68
N VAL A 381 -11.96 -4.87 7.11
CA VAL A 381 -12.46 -5.21 8.44
C VAL A 381 -11.45 -6.14 9.07
N HIS A 382 -11.03 -5.82 10.29
CA HIS A 382 -10.08 -6.64 11.03
C HIS A 382 -10.66 -7.04 12.38
N ILE A 383 -10.36 -8.29 12.80
CA ILE A 383 -10.69 -8.82 14.12
C ILE A 383 -9.46 -9.59 14.60
N GLY A 384 -9.05 -9.39 15.84
CA GLY A 384 -7.89 -10.09 16.36
C GLY A 384 -7.65 -9.84 17.85
N GLY A 385 -6.54 -10.37 18.30
CA GLY A 385 -6.17 -10.22 19.70
C GLY A 385 -4.69 -10.47 19.97
N GLU A 386 -4.28 -9.96 21.10
CA GLU A 386 -2.93 -10.08 21.65
C GLU A 386 -3.01 -10.61 23.08
N GLN A 387 -2.21 -11.64 23.38
CA GLN A 387 -2.03 -12.18 24.72
C GLN A 387 -0.57 -12.09 25.13
N ARG A 388 -0.31 -11.51 26.30
CA ARG A 388 1.02 -11.48 26.87
C ARG A 388 1.19 -12.55 27.95
N VAL A 389 2.26 -13.33 27.84
CA VAL A 389 2.67 -14.34 28.80
C VAL A 389 4.13 -14.08 29.19
N GLY A 390 4.34 -13.47 30.35
CA GLY A 390 5.68 -13.04 30.77
C GLY A 390 6.31 -12.05 29.80
N VAL A 391 7.43 -12.42 29.21
CA VAL A 391 8.15 -11.65 28.18
C VAL A 391 7.66 -11.94 26.77
N ILE A 392 6.87 -12.99 26.58
CA ILE A 392 6.35 -13.41 25.28
C ILE A 392 5.01 -12.74 25.02
N VAL A 393 4.80 -12.35 23.79
CA VAL A 393 3.52 -11.85 23.28
C VAL A 393 3.08 -12.73 22.13
N LEU A 394 1.86 -13.23 22.17
CA LEU A 394 1.24 -14.00 21.10
C LEU A 394 0.14 -13.19 20.46
N ARG A 395 -0.02 -13.32 19.15
CA ARG A 395 -0.98 -12.55 18.34
C ARG A 395 -1.66 -13.41 17.31
N GLY A 396 -2.91 -13.07 17.03
CA GLY A 396 -3.66 -13.66 15.94
C GLY A 396 -4.77 -12.74 15.49
N GLY A 397 -5.08 -12.78 14.21
CA GLY A 397 -6.14 -11.97 13.65
C GLY A 397 -6.61 -12.45 12.29
N VAL A 398 -7.75 -11.92 11.89
CA VAL A 398 -8.41 -12.18 10.61
C VAL A 398 -8.79 -10.84 10.01
N ALA A 399 -8.56 -10.70 8.73
CA ALA A 399 -8.99 -9.54 7.95
C ALA A 399 -9.93 -9.95 6.81
N ARG A 400 -10.87 -9.07 6.51
CA ARG A 400 -11.53 -9.06 5.21
C ARG A 400 -10.99 -7.87 4.43
N ASP A 401 -10.22 -8.13 3.40
CA ASP A 401 -9.53 -7.10 2.62
C ASP A 401 -10.47 -6.33 1.67
N GLN A 402 -9.93 -5.32 1.00
CA GLN A 402 -10.64 -4.51 0.00
C GLN A 402 -11.19 -5.35 -1.16
N ARG A 403 -10.58 -6.50 -1.46
CA ARG A 403 -11.01 -7.46 -2.48
C ARG A 403 -12.08 -8.43 -1.98
N LYS A 404 -12.60 -8.22 -0.77
CA LYS A 404 -13.57 -9.07 -0.07
C LYS A 404 -13.03 -10.48 0.25
N ARG A 405 -11.70 -10.66 0.33
CA ARG A 405 -11.03 -11.91 0.69
C ARG A 405 -10.75 -11.95 2.18
N ILE A 406 -10.75 -13.16 2.71
CA ILE A 406 -10.36 -13.41 4.10
C ILE A 406 -8.88 -13.71 4.13
N GLU A 407 -8.17 -13.04 5.01
CA GLU A 407 -6.74 -13.17 5.24
C GLU A 407 -6.49 -13.41 6.73
N PHE A 408 -5.43 -14.14 7.04
CA PHE A 408 -5.08 -14.49 8.41
C PHE A 408 -3.72 -13.91 8.76
N GLY A 409 -3.63 -13.29 9.95
CA GLY A 409 -2.38 -12.87 10.55
C GLY A 409 -2.11 -13.67 11.81
N TRP A 410 -0.84 -14.01 12.05
CA TRP A 410 -0.39 -14.55 13.32
C TRP A 410 1.03 -14.07 13.58
N GLY A 411 1.43 -14.10 14.83
CA GLY A 411 2.76 -13.64 15.17
C GLY A 411 3.09 -13.73 16.64
N GLY A 412 4.26 -13.29 16.94
CA GLY A 412 4.76 -13.24 18.30
C GLY A 412 5.71 -12.08 18.52
N GLY A 413 6.04 -11.85 19.77
CA GLY A 413 7.03 -10.85 20.14
C GLY A 413 7.69 -11.19 21.45
N LEU A 414 8.88 -10.64 21.63
CA LEU A 414 9.64 -10.69 22.88
C LEU A 414 9.75 -9.27 23.45
N ARG A 415 9.60 -9.14 24.76
CA ARG A 415 9.66 -7.86 25.47
C ARG A 415 10.70 -7.93 26.57
N PHE A 416 11.74 -7.09 26.43
CA PHE A 416 12.86 -7.01 27.38
C PHE A 416 13.01 -5.56 27.83
N GLY A 417 12.42 -5.21 28.98
CA GLY A 417 12.45 -3.84 29.45
C GLY A 417 11.86 -2.86 28.43
N GLY A 418 12.68 -1.93 27.94
CA GLY A 418 12.32 -0.92 26.94
C GLY A 418 12.44 -1.39 25.49
N LEU A 419 12.82 -2.65 25.24
CA LEU A 419 13.00 -3.19 23.89
C LEU A 419 11.96 -4.28 23.58
N GLY A 420 11.58 -4.37 22.33
CA GLY A 420 10.71 -5.43 21.82
C GLY A 420 11.18 -5.90 20.45
N LEU A 421 11.14 -7.20 20.23
CA LEU A 421 11.31 -7.82 18.93
C LEU A 421 9.98 -8.44 18.52
N ASP A 422 9.48 -8.09 17.38
CA ASP A 422 8.22 -8.59 16.83
C ASP A 422 8.43 -9.34 15.52
N VAL A 423 7.72 -10.46 15.36
CA VAL A 423 7.63 -11.24 14.13
C VAL A 423 6.15 -11.44 13.82
N GLY A 424 5.76 -11.15 12.61
CA GLY A 424 4.40 -11.33 12.11
C GLY A 424 4.39 -12.08 10.79
N PHE A 425 3.36 -12.89 10.60
CA PHE A 425 3.07 -13.61 9.38
C PHE A 425 1.67 -13.27 8.91
N TRP A 426 1.49 -13.21 7.61
CA TRP A 426 0.22 -12.89 6.99
C TRP A 426 0.00 -13.73 5.74
N THR A 427 -1.23 -14.22 5.55
CA THR A 427 -1.60 -14.96 4.35
C THR A 427 -2.32 -14.05 3.35
N HIS A 428 -2.02 -14.25 2.09
CA HIS A 428 -2.74 -13.61 0.98
C HIS A 428 -3.81 -14.53 0.36
N THR A 429 -4.06 -15.68 0.97
CA THR A 429 -4.95 -16.70 0.43
C THR A 429 -5.95 -17.15 1.49
N ASN A 430 -7.07 -17.71 1.04
CA ASN A 430 -8.12 -18.25 1.92
C ASN A 430 -7.71 -19.56 2.64
N SER A 431 -6.48 -20.01 2.46
CA SER A 431 -5.98 -21.26 3.02
C SER A 431 -4.61 -21.09 3.65
N LEU A 432 -4.50 -21.46 4.91
CA LEU A 432 -3.23 -21.52 5.64
C LEU A 432 -2.24 -22.54 5.06
N SER A 433 -2.72 -23.53 4.34
CA SER A 433 -1.89 -24.56 3.71
C SER A 433 -1.26 -24.11 2.40
N ASN A 434 -1.71 -23.00 1.83
CA ASN A 434 -1.14 -22.48 0.58
C ASN A 434 0.10 -21.62 0.87
N GLN A 435 1.27 -22.22 0.81
CA GLN A 435 2.56 -21.58 1.10
C GLN A 435 2.92 -20.41 0.20
N ARG A 436 2.23 -20.23 -0.93
CA ARG A 436 2.55 -19.18 -1.92
C ARG A 436 2.09 -17.78 -1.54
N GLY A 437 1.39 -17.63 -0.45
CA GLY A 437 0.82 -16.36 -0.04
C GLY A 437 1.20 -15.93 1.38
N ILE A 438 2.27 -16.47 1.95
CA ILE A 438 2.70 -16.09 3.31
C ILE A 438 3.72 -14.97 3.21
N THR A 439 3.42 -13.86 3.87
CA THR A 439 4.34 -12.75 4.11
C THR A 439 4.84 -12.81 5.54
N MET A 440 6.12 -12.55 5.75
CA MET A 440 6.73 -12.41 7.06
C MET A 440 7.26 -10.99 7.24
N ALA A 441 7.04 -10.41 8.40
CA ALA A 441 7.68 -9.15 8.78
C ALA A 441 8.34 -9.28 10.15
N THR A 442 9.41 -8.53 10.31
CA THR A 442 10.14 -8.41 11.58
C THR A 442 10.34 -6.94 11.92
N SER A 443 10.21 -6.59 13.19
CA SER A 443 10.46 -5.23 13.64
C SER A 443 11.06 -5.19 15.04
N LEU A 444 11.91 -4.19 15.27
CA LEU A 444 12.42 -3.82 16.58
C LEU A 444 11.60 -2.65 17.12
N ALA A 445 11.09 -2.78 18.31
CA ALA A 445 10.32 -1.74 18.98
C ALA A 445 11.09 -1.20 20.19
N ILE A 446 11.12 0.11 20.37
CA ILE A 446 11.67 0.81 21.55
C ILE A 446 10.49 1.43 22.29
N TYR A 447 10.30 1.07 23.57
CA TYR A 447 9.18 1.50 24.42
C TYR A 447 9.50 2.67 25.34
#